data_9155cadca9a685d9aa8295822356d3bd
#
_entry.id   9155cadca9a685d9aa8295822356d3bd
#
_cell.length_a   1.000
_cell.length_b   1.000
_cell.length_c   1.000
_cell.angle_alpha   90.00
_cell.angle_beta   90.00
_cell.angle_gamma   90.00
#
_symmetry.space_group_name_H-M   'P 1'
#
loop_
_entity.id
_entity.type
_entity.pdbx_description
1 polymer ?
#
loop_
_entity_poly.entity_id
_entity_poly.type
_entity_poly.pdbx_seq_one_letter_code
_entity_poly.pdbx_strand_id
1 'polypeptide(L)'
;MGLAIASFALASCDENSTDTAGQKLHYETASRSASPEQGDDVEQETSTKGPIPEGKTTSRPVPPNVVMDEEEDSQASQLGDENSSASGADQTCGTHSAQTAFQGGVSQVAPWGTIGWELFDSSGYDPCASLSWETLMIEGGTSSSPFHIMLFNHGEYLGTATAKPYGFAPTVERVNDSEIAVTYHWPREGEGNANRSGTTNAGFRWDEGQQKVIMSGDVPPMQ
;
A
#
# COMPACT_ATOMS: atom_id res chain seq x y z
N MET A 1 -2.87 79.09 0.16
CA MET A 1 -3.95 78.18 0.53
C MET A 1 -4.40 77.50 -0.76
N GLY A 2 -3.94 76.35 -1.05
CA GLY A 2 -4.26 75.55 -2.22
C GLY A 2 -4.60 74.13 -1.77
N LEU A 3 -5.87 73.75 -1.96
CA LEU A 3 -6.39 72.45 -1.59
C LEU A 3 -6.15 71.48 -2.78
N ALA A 4 -5.29 70.50 -2.62
CA ALA A 4 -5.10 69.45 -3.58
C ALA A 4 -6.05 68.29 -3.24
N ILE A 5 -6.97 67.97 -4.16
CA ILE A 5 -7.89 66.85 -4.08
C ILE A 5 -7.19 65.69 -4.75
N ALA A 6 -6.79 64.65 -3.95
CA ALA A 6 -6.28 63.43 -4.47
C ALA A 6 -7.43 62.46 -4.81
N SER A 7 -7.63 62.16 -6.09
CA SER A 7 -8.57 61.11 -6.55
C SER A 7 -7.95 59.75 -6.33
N PHE A 8 -8.57 58.93 -5.48
CA PHE A 8 -8.24 57.52 -5.34
C PHE A 8 -8.97 56.73 -6.44
N ALA A 9 -8.19 56.14 -7.32
CA ALA A 9 -8.68 55.13 -8.26
C ALA A 9 -8.83 53.82 -7.50
N LEU A 10 -10.04 53.28 -7.46
CA LEU A 10 -10.31 51.93 -7.00
C LEU A 10 -9.81 50.93 -8.07
N ALA A 11 -8.69 50.26 -7.79
CA ALA A 11 -8.28 49.10 -8.53
C ALA A 11 -9.13 47.91 -8.05
N SER A 12 -9.97 47.40 -8.96
CA SER A 12 -10.58 46.06 -8.81
C SER A 12 -9.49 45.03 -8.69
N CYS A 13 -9.37 44.41 -7.57
CA CYS A 13 -8.62 43.15 -7.43
C CYS A 13 -9.46 42.05 -8.05
N ASP A 14 -9.00 41.56 -9.19
CA ASP A 14 -9.38 40.26 -9.73
C ASP A 14 -8.95 39.21 -8.69
N GLU A 15 -9.90 38.49 -8.16
CA GLU A 15 -9.65 37.33 -7.33
C GLU A 15 -9.10 36.19 -8.23
N ASN A 16 -7.80 36.21 -8.44
CA ASN A 16 -7.13 35.04 -8.98
C ASN A 16 -7.05 33.99 -7.86
N SER A 17 -8.06 33.14 -7.81
CA SER A 17 -8.03 31.90 -7.04
C SER A 17 -6.82 31.09 -7.49
N THR A 18 -5.76 31.15 -6.71
CA THR A 18 -4.69 30.16 -6.80
C THR A 18 -5.26 28.85 -6.27
N ASP A 19 -5.82 28.06 -7.19
CA ASP A 19 -6.00 26.63 -7.04
C ASP A 19 -4.66 26.03 -6.63
N THR A 20 -4.55 25.69 -5.37
CA THR A 20 -3.50 24.79 -4.90
C THR A 20 -3.88 23.42 -5.44
N ALA A 21 -3.35 23.14 -6.62
CA ALA A 21 -3.53 21.88 -7.30
C ALA A 21 -2.94 20.76 -6.43
N GLY A 22 -3.82 20.03 -5.74
CA GLY A 22 -3.54 18.67 -5.35
C GLY A 22 -3.18 17.91 -6.62
N GLN A 23 -1.99 17.34 -6.66
CA GLN A 23 -1.50 16.57 -7.80
C GLN A 23 -2.44 15.39 -8.02
N LYS A 24 -3.29 15.53 -9.01
CA LYS A 24 -4.20 14.48 -9.44
C LYS A 24 -3.38 13.45 -10.18
N LEU A 25 -3.20 12.27 -9.60
CA LEU A 25 -2.63 11.11 -10.28
C LEU A 25 -3.47 10.86 -11.54
N HIS A 26 -2.89 11.09 -12.70
CA HIS A 26 -3.52 10.74 -13.98
C HIS A 26 -3.26 9.28 -14.27
N TYR A 27 -4.28 8.46 -14.21
CA TYR A 27 -4.25 7.08 -14.64
C TYR A 27 -4.59 7.03 -16.14
N GLU A 28 -3.61 6.71 -16.96
CA GLU A 28 -3.88 6.31 -18.34
C GLU A 28 -4.17 4.81 -18.40
N THR A 29 -5.42 4.47 -18.59
CA THR A 29 -5.88 3.10 -18.78
C THR A 29 -5.71 2.74 -20.25
N ALA A 30 -4.72 1.93 -20.57
CA ALA A 30 -4.63 1.33 -21.90
C ALA A 30 -5.64 0.17 -22.00
N SER A 31 -6.84 0.46 -22.48
CA SER A 31 -7.85 -0.55 -22.79
C SER A 31 -7.41 -1.39 -23.99
N ARG A 32 -7.07 -2.64 -23.77
CA ARG A 32 -7.04 -3.65 -24.84
C ARG A 32 -8.40 -4.34 -24.92
N SER A 33 -9.12 -4.05 -25.99
CA SER A 33 -10.28 -4.81 -26.44
C SER A 33 -9.85 -6.24 -26.79
N ALA A 34 -10.40 -7.23 -26.10
CA ALA A 34 -10.42 -8.62 -26.57
C ALA A 34 -11.87 -9.02 -26.80
N SER A 35 -12.18 -9.39 -28.04
CA SER A 35 -13.44 -9.98 -28.49
C SER A 35 -13.62 -11.39 -27.90
N PRO A 36 -14.86 -11.81 -27.62
CA PRO A 36 -15.13 -13.17 -27.23
C PRO A 36 -15.36 -14.06 -28.46
N GLU A 37 -14.65 -15.17 -28.57
CA GLU A 37 -15.06 -16.28 -29.38
C GLU A 37 -15.87 -17.28 -28.56
N GLN A 38 -17.05 -17.56 -29.07
CA GLN A 38 -17.96 -18.64 -28.64
C GLN A 38 -17.37 -20.01 -29.00
N GLY A 39 -17.47 -20.95 -28.09
CA GLY A 39 -17.28 -22.37 -28.34
C GLY A 39 -18.09 -23.16 -27.32
N ASP A 40 -19.24 -23.66 -27.79
CA ASP A 40 -20.04 -24.72 -27.14
C ASP A 40 -19.20 -25.99 -27.04
N ASP A 41 -19.21 -26.67 -25.89
CA ASP A 41 -19.58 -28.11 -25.91
C ASP A 41 -19.77 -28.62 -24.45
N VAL A 42 -20.87 -29.35 -24.35
CA VAL A 42 -21.40 -30.06 -23.20
C VAL A 42 -20.68 -31.40 -23.09
N GLU A 43 -20.15 -31.74 -21.91
CA GLU A 43 -20.13 -33.13 -21.46
C GLU A 43 -20.21 -33.24 -19.93
N GLN A 44 -21.23 -33.92 -19.55
CA GLN A 44 -21.64 -34.30 -18.20
C GLN A 44 -21.00 -35.65 -17.89
N GLU A 45 -20.15 -35.73 -16.90
CA GLU A 45 -19.80 -37.01 -16.30
C GLU A 45 -19.94 -37.06 -14.79
N THR A 46 -20.60 -38.08 -14.41
CA THR A 46 -21.17 -38.47 -13.13
C THR A 46 -20.12 -38.94 -12.13
N SER A 47 -20.27 -38.44 -10.92
CA SER A 47 -20.12 -39.08 -9.61
C SER A 47 -19.40 -40.42 -9.54
N THR A 48 -18.39 -40.50 -8.68
CA THR A 48 -18.23 -41.69 -7.85
C THR A 48 -17.56 -41.32 -6.51
N LYS A 49 -18.33 -41.59 -5.47
CA LYS A 49 -17.97 -41.47 -4.05
C LYS A 49 -17.06 -42.63 -3.67
N GLY A 50 -15.82 -42.36 -3.31
CA GLY A 50 -14.88 -43.34 -2.72
C GLY A 50 -14.62 -43.02 -1.26
N PRO A 51 -14.38 -44.03 -0.42
CA PRO A 51 -14.38 -43.88 1.06
C PRO A 51 -13.08 -43.28 1.62
N ILE A 52 -13.26 -42.58 2.73
CA ILE A 52 -12.24 -41.94 3.57
C ILE A 52 -11.38 -43.04 4.24
N PRO A 53 -10.05 -42.98 4.20
CA PRO A 53 -9.23 -43.76 5.10
C PRO A 53 -8.99 -43.01 6.41
N GLU A 54 -9.37 -43.62 7.49
CA GLU A 54 -8.94 -43.25 8.86
C GLU A 54 -7.41 -43.42 8.99
N GLY A 55 -6.71 -42.35 9.24
CA GLY A 55 -5.27 -42.30 9.45
C GLY A 55 -4.91 -41.94 10.89
N LYS A 56 -4.43 -42.91 11.59
CA LYS A 56 -3.88 -42.97 12.95
C LYS A 56 -3.18 -41.71 13.46
N THR A 57 -3.65 -41.27 14.61
CA THR A 57 -2.97 -40.40 15.57
C THR A 57 -1.65 -41.02 16.02
N THR A 58 -0.52 -40.41 15.68
CA THR A 58 0.77 -40.75 16.28
C THR A 58 1.20 -39.59 17.16
N SER A 59 1.05 -39.80 18.45
CA SER A 59 1.58 -38.94 19.51
C SER A 59 3.11 -38.94 19.47
N ARG A 60 3.74 -37.80 19.37
CA ARG A 60 5.17 -37.61 19.51
C ARG A 60 5.50 -37.19 20.95
N PRO A 61 6.47 -37.84 21.61
CA PRO A 61 6.80 -37.55 23.01
C PRO A 61 7.55 -36.24 23.16
N VAL A 62 7.21 -35.51 24.22
CA VAL A 62 7.88 -34.31 24.71
C VAL A 62 9.17 -34.72 25.43
N PRO A 63 10.32 -34.09 25.16
CA PRO A 63 11.53 -34.28 25.98
C PRO A 63 11.45 -33.40 27.24
N PRO A 64 12.10 -33.87 28.33
CA PRO A 64 11.97 -33.22 29.64
C PRO A 64 12.86 -31.98 29.79
N ASN A 65 12.37 -31.10 30.65
CA ASN A 65 13.00 -29.97 31.31
C ASN A 65 14.52 -30.13 31.53
N VAL A 66 15.26 -29.10 31.16
CA VAL A 66 16.60 -28.84 31.73
C VAL A 66 16.50 -27.56 32.54
N VAL A 67 16.89 -27.72 33.80
CA VAL A 67 16.88 -26.78 34.89
C VAL A 67 17.94 -25.68 34.69
N MET A 68 17.63 -24.51 35.19
CA MET A 68 18.43 -23.31 35.35
C MET A 68 19.80 -23.58 35.98
N ASP A 69 20.79 -22.82 35.55
CA ASP A 69 21.79 -22.28 36.46
C ASP A 69 22.03 -20.81 36.11
N GLU A 70 21.80 -19.96 37.10
CA GLU A 70 22.18 -18.57 37.16
C GLU A 70 23.68 -18.47 37.48
N GLU A 71 24.43 -17.70 36.70
CA GLU A 71 25.60 -17.00 37.22
C GLU A 71 25.77 -15.65 36.53
N GLU A 72 25.73 -14.62 37.36
CA GLU A 72 26.13 -13.24 37.11
C GLU A 72 27.61 -13.21 36.69
N ASP A 73 27.96 -12.46 35.68
CA ASP A 73 29.16 -11.65 35.76
C ASP A 73 29.06 -10.37 34.87
N SER A 74 29.20 -9.28 35.57
CA SER A 74 29.31 -7.92 35.04
C SER A 74 30.71 -7.72 34.48
N GLN A 75 30.82 -7.29 33.22
CA GLN A 75 31.93 -6.39 32.85
C GLN A 75 31.62 -5.58 31.60
N ALA A 76 31.59 -4.28 31.80
CA ALA A 76 31.65 -3.25 30.80
C ALA A 76 32.96 -3.35 29.99
N SER A 77 32.85 -3.27 28.68
CA SER A 77 33.94 -2.79 27.83
C SER A 77 33.40 -2.05 26.64
N GLN A 78 33.72 -0.81 26.61
CA GLN A 78 33.56 0.13 25.52
C GLN A 78 34.44 -0.23 24.30
N LEU A 79 34.07 0.41 23.21
CA LEU A 79 34.86 0.73 22.02
C LEU A 79 34.88 -0.32 20.90
N GLY A 80 34.24 0.08 19.85
CA GLY A 80 34.36 -0.48 18.52
C GLY A 80 33.60 0.39 17.53
N ASP A 81 34.11 1.61 17.28
CA ASP A 81 33.84 2.35 16.05
C ASP A 81 34.29 1.44 14.89
N GLU A 82 33.36 0.83 14.21
CA GLU A 82 33.59 0.32 12.87
C GLU A 82 32.79 1.15 11.89
N ASN A 83 33.45 2.20 11.46
CA ASN A 83 33.24 2.94 10.24
C ASN A 83 33.11 1.98 9.04
N SER A 84 31.88 1.53 8.75
CA SER A 84 31.55 0.99 7.46
C SER A 84 31.27 2.13 6.51
N SER A 85 32.35 2.65 5.93
CA SER A 85 32.30 3.46 4.73
C SER A 85 31.72 2.64 3.58
N ALA A 86 30.40 2.64 3.44
CA ALA A 86 29.74 2.27 2.20
C ALA A 86 29.81 3.51 1.28
N SER A 87 30.69 3.38 0.31
CA SER A 87 30.88 4.34 -0.75
C SER A 87 29.60 4.61 -1.54
N GLY A 88 29.17 5.88 -1.55
CA GLY A 88 28.78 6.54 -2.80
C GLY A 88 27.50 6.09 -3.49
N ALA A 89 26.40 6.63 -3.09
CA ALA A 89 25.47 7.40 -3.87
C ALA A 89 24.83 8.33 -2.86
N ASP A 90 24.78 9.60 -3.17
CA ASP A 90 24.06 10.62 -2.40
C ASP A 90 22.57 10.30 -2.53
N GLN A 91 22.14 9.22 -1.85
CA GLN A 91 20.74 8.83 -1.77
C GLN A 91 20.12 9.79 -0.80
N THR A 92 19.29 10.66 -1.30
CA THR A 92 18.47 11.58 -0.50
C THR A 92 17.42 10.77 0.24
N CYS A 93 17.84 10.05 1.29
CA CYS A 93 16.91 9.33 2.14
C CYS A 93 16.05 10.31 2.91
N GLY A 94 14.76 10.05 3.00
CA GLY A 94 13.87 10.72 3.93
C GLY A 94 14.29 10.43 5.39
N THR A 95 13.93 11.31 6.29
CA THR A 95 14.29 11.20 7.72
C THR A 95 13.14 10.70 8.59
N HIS A 96 11.96 10.47 8.02
CA HIS A 96 10.77 10.10 8.77
C HIS A 96 10.71 8.58 9.02
N SER A 97 10.29 8.22 10.22
CA SER A 97 9.88 6.84 10.49
C SER A 97 8.55 6.53 9.76
N ALA A 98 8.23 5.26 9.56
CA ALA A 98 6.96 4.82 8.99
C ALA A 98 5.75 5.48 9.69
N GLN A 99 5.71 5.44 11.03
CA GLN A 99 4.62 6.06 11.79
C GLN A 99 4.51 7.59 11.55
N THR A 100 5.63 8.28 11.39
CA THR A 100 5.63 9.72 11.10
C THR A 100 5.15 9.99 9.68
N ALA A 101 5.55 9.16 8.71
CA ALA A 101 5.12 9.25 7.33
C ALA A 101 3.60 9.00 7.20
N PHE A 102 3.09 7.96 7.86
CA PHE A 102 1.66 7.71 7.97
C PHE A 102 0.90 8.94 8.50
N GLN A 103 1.31 9.46 9.67
CA GLN A 103 0.65 10.61 10.28
C GLN A 103 0.67 11.86 9.40
N GLY A 104 1.75 12.07 8.64
CA GLY A 104 1.88 13.19 7.72
C GLY A 104 0.99 13.08 6.49
N GLY A 105 0.73 11.86 6.02
CA GLY A 105 -0.03 11.60 4.80
C GLY A 105 -1.51 11.25 5.01
N VAL A 106 -1.88 10.61 6.12
CA VAL A 106 -3.22 10.05 6.32
C VAL A 106 -4.35 11.08 6.25
N SER A 107 -4.10 12.31 6.68
CA SER A 107 -5.08 13.41 6.59
C SER A 107 -5.44 13.81 5.15
N GLN A 108 -4.64 13.39 4.17
CA GLN A 108 -4.86 13.65 2.75
C GLN A 108 -5.61 12.48 2.07
N VAL A 109 -5.79 11.36 2.78
CA VAL A 109 -6.56 10.21 2.29
C VAL A 109 -8.04 10.47 2.60
N ALA A 110 -8.89 10.47 1.57
CA ALA A 110 -10.33 10.66 1.78
C ALA A 110 -10.89 9.58 2.71
N PRO A 111 -11.67 9.92 3.73
CA PRO A 111 -12.24 8.94 4.64
C PRO A 111 -13.24 8.04 3.93
N TRP A 112 -13.46 6.83 4.46
CA TRP A 112 -14.52 5.94 4.01
C TRP A 112 -15.86 6.37 4.63
N GLY A 113 -16.61 7.16 3.91
CA GLY A 113 -17.78 7.81 4.49
C GLY A 113 -17.37 8.80 5.60
N THR A 114 -17.62 8.43 6.86
CA THR A 114 -17.21 9.20 8.04
C THR A 114 -16.12 8.51 8.87
N ILE A 115 -15.62 7.35 8.41
CA ILE A 115 -14.64 6.52 9.13
C ILE A 115 -13.25 6.87 8.61
N GLY A 116 -12.32 7.09 9.52
CA GLY A 116 -10.92 7.36 9.24
C GLY A 116 -10.13 6.11 8.86
N TRP A 117 -8.83 6.28 8.73
CA TRP A 117 -7.88 5.24 8.37
C TRP A 117 -6.89 5.01 9.51
N GLU A 118 -6.59 3.74 9.76
CA GLU A 118 -5.52 3.33 10.66
C GLU A 118 -4.42 2.60 9.87
N LEU A 119 -3.20 2.66 10.38
CA LEU A 119 -2.06 1.97 9.82
C LEU A 119 -2.22 0.46 10.07
N PHE A 120 -2.31 -0.31 9.00
CA PHE A 120 -2.43 -1.77 9.05
C PHE A 120 -1.07 -2.46 8.95
N ASP A 121 -0.25 -2.05 7.98
CA ASP A 121 1.09 -2.60 7.75
C ASP A 121 2.02 -1.53 7.17
N SER A 122 3.20 -1.41 7.78
CA SER A 122 4.27 -0.50 7.35
C SER A 122 5.55 -1.21 6.94
N SER A 123 5.52 -2.53 6.79
CA SER A 123 6.70 -3.35 6.44
C SER A 123 7.30 -2.98 5.08
N GLY A 124 6.52 -2.34 4.22
CA GLY A 124 6.95 -1.86 2.91
C GLY A 124 7.53 -0.46 2.89
N TYR A 125 7.49 0.27 4.01
CA TYR A 125 8.02 1.63 4.07
C TYR A 125 9.55 1.61 4.12
N ASP A 126 10.15 2.39 3.22
CA ASP A 126 11.58 2.62 3.15
C ASP A 126 11.83 4.08 2.74
N PRO A 127 12.35 4.92 3.63
CA PRO A 127 12.59 6.32 3.32
C PRO A 127 13.73 6.56 2.33
N CYS A 128 14.49 5.52 1.96
CA CYS A 128 15.54 5.61 0.94
C CYS A 128 15.06 5.16 -0.44
N ALA A 129 13.97 4.41 -0.51
CA ALA A 129 13.47 3.86 -1.77
C ALA A 129 12.79 4.93 -2.62
N SER A 130 12.99 4.85 -3.94
CA SER A 130 12.27 5.67 -4.92
C SER A 130 10.77 5.40 -4.93
N LEU A 131 10.34 4.19 -4.50
CA LEU A 131 8.95 3.86 -4.23
C LEU A 131 8.84 2.94 -3.02
N SER A 132 8.10 3.38 -2.01
CA SER A 132 7.74 2.59 -0.84
C SER A 132 6.26 2.74 -0.50
N TRP A 133 5.75 1.94 0.42
CA TRP A 133 4.31 1.93 0.71
C TRP A 133 4.00 1.61 2.17
N GLU A 134 2.80 2.00 2.56
CA GLU A 134 2.12 1.56 3.77
C GLU A 134 0.70 1.12 3.41
N THR A 135 0.19 0.11 4.09
CA THR A 135 -1.18 -0.36 3.89
C THR A 135 -2.06 0.17 5.02
N LEU A 136 -3.20 0.74 4.66
CA LEU A 136 -4.20 1.27 5.57
C LEU A 136 -5.44 0.37 5.59
N MET A 137 -6.09 0.32 6.75
CA MET A 137 -7.43 -0.23 6.92
C MET A 137 -8.35 0.84 7.51
N ILE A 138 -9.65 0.78 7.28
CA ILE A 138 -10.57 1.68 7.99
C ILE A 138 -10.51 1.41 9.49
N GLU A 139 -10.66 2.45 10.32
CA GLU A 139 -10.68 2.34 11.77
C GLU A 139 -11.73 1.33 12.24
N GLY A 140 -11.31 0.38 13.10
CA GLY A 140 -12.17 -0.68 13.58
C GLY A 140 -12.59 -1.69 12.52
N GLY A 141 -11.85 -1.77 11.42
CA GLY A 141 -12.13 -2.67 10.31
C GLY A 141 -11.93 -4.15 10.64
N THR A 142 -12.33 -4.99 9.70
CA THR A 142 -12.16 -6.45 9.71
C THR A 142 -11.40 -6.90 8.48
N SER A 143 -11.10 -8.17 8.36
CA SER A 143 -10.35 -8.74 7.23
C SER A 143 -11.00 -8.54 5.84
N SER A 144 -12.29 -8.21 5.79
CA SER A 144 -13.01 -7.90 4.55
C SER A 144 -13.32 -6.42 4.36
N SER A 145 -12.89 -5.58 5.29
CA SER A 145 -13.07 -4.14 5.23
C SER A 145 -12.26 -3.51 4.09
N PRO A 146 -12.54 -2.25 3.74
CA PRO A 146 -11.74 -1.51 2.78
C PRO A 146 -10.30 -1.27 3.24
N PHE A 147 -9.36 -1.43 2.30
CA PHE A 147 -7.94 -1.14 2.45
C PHE A 147 -7.51 -0.11 1.40
N HIS A 148 -6.54 0.72 1.77
CA HIS A 148 -5.79 1.59 0.88
C HIS A 148 -4.30 1.28 0.96
N ILE A 149 -3.56 1.63 -0.08
CA ILE A 149 -2.10 1.61 -0.10
C ILE A 149 -1.64 3.06 -0.26
N MET A 150 -0.94 3.60 0.73
CA MET A 150 -0.21 4.86 0.62
C MET A 150 1.11 4.62 -0.08
N LEU A 151 1.50 5.51 -0.97
CA LEU A 151 2.76 5.48 -1.71
C LEU A 151 3.66 6.63 -1.29
N PHE A 152 4.95 6.36 -1.23
CA PHE A 152 5.97 7.33 -0.83
C PHE A 152 7.16 7.30 -1.79
N ASN A 153 7.74 8.46 -2.04
CA ASN A 153 9.02 8.62 -2.71
C ASN A 153 10.02 9.24 -1.74
N HIS A 154 11.08 8.52 -1.42
CA HIS A 154 12.08 8.97 -0.42
C HIS A 154 11.45 9.48 0.88
N GLY A 155 10.37 8.81 1.34
CA GLY A 155 9.64 9.15 2.54
C GLY A 155 8.59 10.26 2.38
N GLU A 156 8.48 10.91 1.23
CA GLU A 156 7.43 11.89 0.94
C GLU A 156 6.16 11.20 0.43
N TYR A 157 5.02 11.58 0.97
CA TYR A 157 3.72 11.03 0.57
C TYR A 157 3.32 11.48 -0.83
N LEU A 158 3.07 10.52 -1.72
CA LEU A 158 2.69 10.76 -3.12
C LEU A 158 1.17 10.71 -3.34
N GLY A 159 0.45 10.01 -2.50
CA GLY A 159 -0.97 9.69 -2.68
C GLY A 159 -1.25 8.22 -2.43
N THR A 160 -2.49 7.80 -2.72
CA THR A 160 -2.88 6.39 -2.66
C THR A 160 -2.66 5.68 -4.00
N ALA A 161 -2.31 4.40 -3.97
CA ALA A 161 -2.06 3.59 -5.16
C ALA A 161 -3.25 3.57 -6.14
N THR A 162 -4.47 3.64 -5.60
CA THR A 162 -5.72 3.67 -6.37
C THR A 162 -6.64 4.77 -5.85
N ALA A 163 -7.52 5.28 -6.72
CA ALA A 163 -8.46 6.34 -6.35
C ALA A 163 -9.55 5.88 -5.36
N LYS A 164 -9.77 4.56 -5.25
CA LYS A 164 -10.76 3.96 -4.36
C LYS A 164 -10.11 2.85 -3.55
N PRO A 165 -10.53 2.64 -2.30
CA PRO A 165 -10.11 1.47 -1.53
C PRO A 165 -10.81 0.21 -2.05
N TYR A 166 -10.19 -0.94 -1.79
CA TYR A 166 -10.74 -2.25 -2.10
C TYR A 166 -10.86 -3.10 -0.84
N GLY A 167 -11.85 -3.97 -0.80
CA GLY A 167 -12.01 -4.93 0.29
C GLY A 167 -10.84 -5.91 0.33
N PHE A 168 -10.57 -6.42 1.52
CA PHE A 168 -9.50 -7.36 1.86
C PHE A 168 -8.08 -6.77 1.76
N ALA A 169 -7.22 -7.20 2.68
CA ALA A 169 -5.83 -6.79 2.67
C ALA A 169 -5.15 -7.22 1.36
N PRO A 170 -4.52 -6.29 0.62
CA PRO A 170 -3.73 -6.63 -0.54
C PRO A 170 -2.44 -7.34 -0.13
N THR A 171 -1.89 -8.16 -1.02
CA THR A 171 -0.50 -8.59 -0.93
C THR A 171 0.34 -7.62 -1.74
N VAL A 172 1.33 -7.01 -1.11
CA VAL A 172 2.24 -6.05 -1.76
C VAL A 172 3.67 -6.56 -1.65
N GLU A 173 4.36 -6.59 -2.77
CA GLU A 173 5.73 -7.10 -2.86
C GLU A 173 6.63 -6.07 -3.55
N ARG A 174 7.84 -5.87 -3.03
CA ARG A 174 8.85 -5.02 -3.65
C ARG A 174 9.49 -5.77 -4.81
N VAL A 175 9.36 -5.24 -6.02
CA VAL A 175 10.02 -5.76 -7.22
C VAL A 175 11.45 -5.23 -7.30
N ASN A 176 11.61 -3.93 -7.07
CA ASN A 176 12.90 -3.23 -6.99
C ASN A 176 12.72 -1.89 -6.24
N ASP A 177 13.75 -1.07 -6.20
CA ASP A 177 13.75 0.22 -5.49
C ASP A 177 12.65 1.19 -5.93
N SER A 178 12.23 1.14 -7.18
CA SER A 178 11.25 2.04 -7.79
C SER A 178 9.93 1.36 -8.18
N GLU A 179 9.73 0.07 -7.86
CA GLU A 179 8.57 -0.69 -8.34
C GLU A 179 8.06 -1.68 -7.31
N ILE A 180 6.73 -1.74 -7.20
CA ILE A 180 6.01 -2.72 -6.37
C ILE A 180 4.98 -3.47 -7.20
N ALA A 181 4.74 -4.74 -6.84
CA ALA A 181 3.64 -5.57 -7.34
C ALA A 181 2.55 -5.69 -6.27
N VAL A 182 1.31 -5.57 -6.70
CA VAL A 182 0.15 -5.66 -5.81
C VAL A 182 -0.80 -6.73 -6.31
N THR A 183 -1.16 -7.67 -5.44
CA THR A 183 -2.23 -8.65 -5.67
C THR A 183 -3.41 -8.28 -4.78
N TYR A 184 -4.50 -7.85 -5.41
CA TYR A 184 -5.78 -7.63 -4.75
C TYR A 184 -6.56 -8.94 -4.66
N HIS A 185 -7.33 -9.12 -3.58
CA HIS A 185 -8.14 -10.30 -3.32
C HIS A 185 -9.62 -9.91 -3.26
N TRP A 186 -10.49 -10.72 -3.85
CA TRP A 186 -11.93 -10.45 -3.86
C TRP A 186 -12.73 -11.73 -4.02
N PRO A 187 -13.97 -11.82 -3.50
CA PRO A 187 -14.84 -12.97 -3.73
C PRO A 187 -15.44 -12.90 -5.13
N ARG A 188 -15.42 -14.00 -5.86
CA ARG A 188 -16.15 -14.15 -7.12
C ARG A 188 -17.65 -14.27 -6.85
N GLU A 189 -18.45 -14.18 -7.90
CA GLU A 189 -19.89 -14.36 -7.79
C GLU A 189 -20.23 -15.69 -7.12
N GLY A 190 -21.09 -15.63 -6.09
CA GLY A 190 -21.48 -16.80 -5.29
C GLY A 190 -20.48 -17.21 -4.20
N GLU A 191 -19.32 -16.58 -4.10
CA GLU A 191 -18.36 -16.86 -3.04
C GLU A 191 -18.61 -16.00 -1.79
N GLY A 192 -18.42 -16.61 -0.62
CA GLY A 192 -18.35 -15.86 0.63
C GLY A 192 -16.96 -15.27 0.87
N ASN A 193 -16.89 -14.25 1.72
CA ASN A 193 -15.63 -13.55 2.05
C ASN A 193 -14.52 -14.50 2.54
N ALA A 194 -14.86 -15.57 3.23
CA ALA A 194 -13.90 -16.56 3.74
C ALA A 194 -13.32 -17.47 2.64
N ASN A 195 -14.06 -17.68 1.56
CA ASN A 195 -13.70 -18.61 0.49
C ASN A 195 -13.40 -17.87 -0.83
N ARG A 196 -13.07 -16.57 -0.75
CA ARG A 196 -12.73 -15.78 -1.92
C ARG A 196 -11.57 -16.38 -2.71
N SER A 197 -11.73 -16.47 -4.01
CA SER A 197 -10.69 -16.98 -4.92
C SER A 197 -10.30 -15.99 -6.01
N GLY A 198 -11.00 -14.86 -6.11
CA GLY A 198 -10.69 -13.83 -7.08
C GLY A 198 -9.39 -13.10 -6.72
N THR A 199 -8.55 -12.89 -7.73
CA THR A 199 -7.34 -12.08 -7.62
C THR A 199 -7.25 -11.13 -8.82
N THR A 200 -6.64 -9.97 -8.59
CA THR A 200 -6.32 -9.02 -9.67
C THR A 200 -4.95 -8.43 -9.36
N ASN A 201 -4.10 -8.35 -10.38
CA ASN A 201 -2.72 -7.90 -10.22
C ASN A 201 -2.53 -6.51 -10.84
N ALA A 202 -1.81 -5.67 -10.09
CA ALA A 202 -1.35 -4.36 -10.54
C ALA A 202 0.13 -4.19 -10.23
N GLY A 203 0.81 -3.37 -11.02
CA GLY A 203 2.16 -2.89 -10.74
C GLY A 203 2.13 -1.38 -10.58
N PHE A 204 2.96 -0.86 -9.69
CA PHE A 204 3.16 0.59 -9.53
C PHE A 204 4.65 0.87 -9.59
N ARG A 205 5.04 1.80 -10.46
CA ARG A 205 6.44 2.17 -10.67
C ARG A 205 6.61 3.68 -10.63
N TRP A 206 7.58 4.14 -9.86
CA TRP A 206 8.01 5.53 -9.90
C TRP A 206 8.74 5.84 -11.21
N ASP A 207 8.35 6.91 -11.88
CA ASP A 207 8.98 7.40 -13.08
C ASP A 207 9.69 8.73 -12.79
N GLU A 208 11.01 8.68 -12.68
CA GLU A 208 11.85 9.84 -12.40
C GLU A 208 11.69 10.95 -13.43
N GLY A 209 11.54 10.60 -14.71
CA GLY A 209 11.41 11.58 -15.79
C GLY A 209 10.10 12.34 -15.77
N GLN A 210 9.03 11.69 -15.24
CA GLN A 210 7.71 12.27 -15.15
C GLN A 210 7.34 12.70 -13.74
N GLN A 211 8.18 12.37 -12.74
CA GLN A 211 7.95 12.63 -11.31
C GLN A 211 6.54 12.16 -10.87
N LYS A 212 6.17 10.94 -11.25
CA LYS A 212 4.87 10.34 -10.94
C LYS A 212 4.93 8.83 -10.87
N VAL A 213 3.95 8.24 -10.21
CA VAL A 213 3.74 6.79 -10.21
C VAL A 213 2.96 6.39 -11.45
N ILE A 214 3.48 5.39 -12.17
CA ILE A 214 2.82 4.76 -13.32
C ILE A 214 2.24 3.43 -12.86
N MET A 215 0.92 3.27 -13.03
CA MET A 215 0.22 2.02 -12.78
C MET A 215 0.17 1.17 -14.05
N SER A 216 0.31 -0.14 -13.88
CA SER A 216 0.09 -1.18 -14.90
C SER A 216 -0.82 -2.27 -14.34
N GLY A 217 -1.43 -3.09 -15.23
CA GLY A 217 -2.38 -4.12 -14.81
C GLY A 217 -3.77 -3.57 -14.50
N ASP A 218 -4.51 -4.27 -13.66
CA ASP A 218 -5.92 -4.00 -13.40
C ASP A 218 -6.22 -3.82 -11.90
N VAL A 219 -7.40 -3.33 -11.59
CA VAL A 219 -7.96 -3.27 -10.24
C VAL A 219 -9.13 -4.25 -10.10
N PRO A 220 -9.51 -4.65 -8.88
CA PRO A 220 -10.67 -5.50 -8.67
C PRO A 220 -11.93 -4.98 -9.35
N PRO A 221 -12.81 -5.86 -9.86
CA PRO A 221 -14.12 -5.45 -10.39
C PRO A 221 -14.91 -4.74 -9.28
N MET A 222 -15.71 -3.75 -9.67
CA MET A 222 -16.64 -3.12 -8.74
C MET A 222 -17.69 -4.14 -8.30
N GLN A 223 -17.79 -4.36 -7.00
CA GLN A 223 -18.79 -5.21 -6.36
C GLN A 223 -19.97 -4.38 -5.87
#